data_92053767cecbcb1e4bf0d91733c2f7cf
#
_entry.id   92053767cecbcb1e4bf0d91733c2f7cf
#
_cell.length_a   1.000
_cell.length_b   1.000
_cell.length_c   1.000
_cell.angle_alpha   90.00
_cell.angle_beta   90.00
_cell.angle_gamma   90.00
#
_symmetry.space_group_name_H-M   'P 1'
#
loop_
_entity.id
_entity.type
_entity.pdbx_description
1 polymer ?
#
loop_
_entity_poly.entity_id
_entity_poly.type
_entity_poly.pdbx_seq_one_letter_code
_entity_poly.pdbx_strand_id
1 'polypeptide(L)'
;MVKQIAEAEEVGWVNPKWRPWNEAKDSLGISMEDIDDAEARLLRFAPFIMKCFPETAERNGLIESALTPIPKMQEFLNQTYGDPIQGRLLLKQDSHLAVAGSVKARGGIYEVLKHTEDLALEAGLITLEDDYSKLATDESREFFSQYTIQVGSTGNLGLSIGIASAAVGYEVIVHMSADAKQWKKDMLRSHGVKVVEYESDYSEAVKNGRKESDANPKSYFVDDENSKNLFMGYAVAAKRLIGQMEELGIQVMKSIHCLSIFLRRRRGSGRRDVWPEGDMGDHVHVFFVEPTQAPCMILGMATGLHNQICVQDVGLTGLTHADGLAVGRPSGFVGKVMEPLLSGEFTLKDQWLYEYMRALWDTENIFIEPSSCAAFEGPLKLMRYDETRKYIKEHGLEDKMEQSVHIAWATGGKLVPEDIREEYKNTYLD
;
A
#
# COMPACT_ATOMS: atom_id res chain seq x y z
N MET A 1 -6.94 -24.97 6.98
CA MET A 1 -6.67 -23.52 6.82
C MET A 1 -6.69 -22.80 8.17
N VAL A 2 -7.86 -22.53 8.82
CA VAL A 2 -7.90 -21.73 10.08
C VAL A 2 -7.01 -22.30 11.18
N LYS A 3 -6.93 -23.65 11.34
CA LYS A 3 -6.03 -24.29 12.29
C LYS A 3 -4.55 -24.00 11.96
N GLN A 4 -4.15 -24.08 10.72
CA GLN A 4 -2.77 -23.81 10.29
C GLN A 4 -2.41 -22.34 10.53
N ILE A 5 -3.37 -21.41 10.27
CA ILE A 5 -3.21 -19.99 10.59
C ILE A 5 -2.98 -19.81 12.11
N ALA A 6 -3.80 -20.46 12.95
CA ALA A 6 -3.68 -20.39 14.42
C ALA A 6 -2.34 -20.97 14.94
N GLU A 7 -1.75 -21.91 14.21
CA GLU A 7 -0.43 -22.50 14.50
C GLU A 7 0.73 -21.67 13.89
N ALA A 8 0.45 -20.49 13.30
CA ALA A 8 1.39 -19.61 12.64
C ALA A 8 2.21 -20.32 11.51
N GLU A 9 1.59 -21.28 10.84
CA GLU A 9 2.18 -21.95 9.69
C GLU A 9 2.18 -21.04 8.45
N GLU A 10 3.14 -21.25 7.57
CA GLU A 10 3.11 -20.66 6.24
C GLU A 10 2.10 -21.40 5.36
N VAL A 11 1.17 -20.65 4.79
CA VAL A 11 0.08 -21.18 3.97
C VAL A 11 -0.05 -20.43 2.64
N GLY A 12 -0.54 -21.15 1.63
CA GLY A 12 -1.07 -20.57 0.41
C GLY A 12 -2.58 -20.85 0.35
N TRP A 13 -3.38 -19.81 0.33
CA TRP A 13 -4.84 -19.88 0.25
C TRP A 13 -5.34 -19.32 -1.07
N VAL A 14 -6.28 -20.01 -1.69
CA VAL A 14 -7.00 -19.55 -2.87
C VAL A 14 -8.39 -19.09 -2.45
N ASN A 15 -8.81 -17.96 -2.96
CA ASN A 15 -10.10 -17.38 -2.62
C ASN A 15 -11.26 -18.07 -3.35
N PRO A 16 -12.12 -18.82 -2.66
CA PRO A 16 -13.24 -19.51 -3.30
C PRO A 16 -14.37 -18.57 -3.76
N LYS A 17 -14.31 -17.30 -3.40
CA LYS A 17 -15.30 -16.29 -3.75
C LYS A 17 -14.86 -15.38 -4.90
N TRP A 18 -13.69 -15.65 -5.49
CA TRP A 18 -13.25 -14.96 -6.69
C TRP A 18 -14.27 -15.12 -7.82
N ARG A 19 -14.50 -14.05 -8.57
CA ARG A 19 -15.40 -14.03 -9.73
C ARG A 19 -14.74 -13.29 -10.89
N PRO A 20 -15.11 -13.64 -12.14
CA PRO A 20 -14.74 -12.88 -13.31
C PRO A 20 -15.13 -11.40 -13.17
N TRP A 21 -14.32 -10.54 -13.76
CA TRP A 21 -14.51 -9.09 -13.67
C TRP A 21 -15.94 -8.64 -14.00
N ASN A 22 -16.52 -9.17 -15.10
CA ASN A 22 -17.86 -8.80 -15.51
C ASN A 22 -18.96 -9.13 -14.49
N GLU A 23 -18.73 -10.09 -13.61
CA GLU A 23 -19.66 -10.47 -12.54
C GLU A 23 -19.39 -9.68 -11.24
N ALA A 24 -18.14 -9.27 -11.02
CA ALA A 24 -17.71 -8.63 -9.79
C ALA A 24 -17.94 -7.11 -9.78
N LYS A 25 -17.69 -6.44 -10.90
CA LYS A 25 -17.56 -4.97 -11.03
C LYS A 25 -18.74 -4.18 -10.42
N ASP A 26 -19.97 -4.61 -10.66
CA ASP A 26 -21.17 -3.90 -10.21
C ASP A 26 -21.42 -4.02 -8.70
N SER A 27 -20.74 -4.97 -8.04
CA SER A 27 -20.85 -5.21 -6.59
C SER A 27 -19.84 -4.41 -5.74
N LEU A 28 -18.91 -3.70 -6.36
CA LEU A 28 -17.75 -3.12 -5.67
C LEU A 28 -18.04 -1.80 -4.94
N GLY A 29 -19.14 -1.12 -5.29
CA GLY A 29 -19.51 0.18 -4.73
C GLY A 29 -18.56 1.33 -5.11
N ILE A 30 -17.76 1.13 -6.16
CA ILE A 30 -16.81 2.10 -6.72
C ILE A 30 -16.73 1.87 -8.22
N SER A 31 -16.71 2.95 -8.99
CA SER A 31 -16.69 2.95 -10.45
C SER A 31 -15.34 3.38 -11.02
N MET A 32 -15.16 3.18 -12.32
CA MET A 32 -14.01 3.76 -13.05
C MET A 32 -14.04 5.28 -13.03
N GLU A 33 -15.23 5.89 -13.10
CA GLU A 33 -15.39 7.35 -13.01
C GLU A 33 -14.86 7.92 -11.70
N ASP A 34 -15.02 7.20 -10.56
CA ASP A 34 -14.42 7.59 -9.27
C ASP A 34 -12.88 7.63 -9.38
N ILE A 35 -12.27 6.68 -10.12
CA ILE A 35 -10.80 6.60 -10.30
C ILE A 35 -10.32 7.67 -11.27
N ASP A 36 -11.06 7.92 -12.33
CA ASP A 36 -10.76 8.97 -13.32
C ASP A 36 -10.83 10.36 -12.68
N ASP A 37 -11.82 10.62 -11.83
CA ASP A 37 -11.89 11.86 -11.05
C ASP A 37 -10.69 11.98 -10.09
N ALA A 38 -10.31 10.88 -9.44
CA ALA A 38 -9.14 10.89 -8.56
C ALA A 38 -7.83 11.17 -9.35
N GLU A 39 -7.66 10.60 -10.52
CA GLU A 39 -6.50 10.89 -11.36
C GLU A 39 -6.51 12.32 -11.87
N ALA A 40 -7.67 12.82 -12.34
CA ALA A 40 -7.82 14.20 -12.77
C ALA A 40 -7.46 15.20 -11.66
N ARG A 41 -7.85 14.90 -10.42
CA ARG A 41 -7.48 15.72 -9.24
C ARG A 41 -5.97 15.71 -9.01
N LEU A 42 -5.32 14.55 -9.05
CA LEU A 42 -3.85 14.48 -8.93
C LEU A 42 -3.14 15.27 -10.04
N LEU A 43 -3.69 15.29 -11.25
CA LEU A 43 -3.16 16.09 -12.36
C LEU A 43 -3.35 17.60 -12.10
N ARG A 44 -4.51 18.03 -11.57
CA ARG A 44 -4.72 19.44 -11.20
C ARG A 44 -3.75 19.90 -10.10
N PHE A 45 -3.44 19.02 -9.14
CA PHE A 45 -2.46 19.31 -8.08
C PHE A 45 -1.00 19.20 -8.51
N ALA A 46 -0.68 18.68 -9.68
CA ALA A 46 0.71 18.49 -10.10
C ALA A 46 1.56 19.80 -10.07
N PRO A 47 1.06 20.98 -10.48
CA PRO A 47 1.80 22.24 -10.33
C PRO A 47 2.05 22.63 -8.86
N PHE A 48 1.09 22.41 -7.96
CA PHE A 48 1.26 22.61 -6.52
C PHE A 48 2.33 21.67 -5.95
N ILE A 49 2.22 20.37 -6.27
CA ILE A 49 3.16 19.34 -5.81
C ILE A 49 4.56 19.67 -6.26
N MET A 50 4.76 20.05 -7.53
CA MET A 50 6.07 20.40 -8.07
C MET A 50 6.68 21.61 -7.38
N LYS A 51 5.86 22.59 -6.97
CA LYS A 51 6.31 23.79 -6.25
C LYS A 51 6.70 23.49 -4.81
N CYS A 52 5.94 22.63 -4.12
CA CYS A 52 6.21 22.26 -2.72
C CYS A 52 7.27 21.16 -2.59
N PHE A 53 7.41 20.30 -3.60
CA PHE A 53 8.30 19.13 -3.62
C PHE A 53 9.10 19.10 -4.94
N PRO A 54 10.19 19.89 -5.05
CA PRO A 54 10.95 20.04 -6.29
C PRO A 54 11.49 18.74 -6.87
N GLU A 55 11.70 17.70 -6.05
CA GLU A 55 12.10 16.36 -6.49
C GLU A 55 11.08 15.70 -7.42
N THR A 56 9.85 16.20 -7.50
CA THR A 56 8.80 15.70 -8.40
C THR A 56 8.86 16.33 -9.79
N ALA A 57 9.74 17.32 -10.00
CA ALA A 57 9.82 18.08 -11.26
C ALA A 57 10.12 17.19 -12.49
N GLU A 58 10.97 16.17 -12.33
CA GLU A 58 11.31 15.22 -13.41
C GLU A 58 10.07 14.44 -13.92
N ARG A 59 9.03 14.37 -13.12
CA ARG A 59 7.74 13.73 -13.43
C ARG A 59 6.59 14.74 -13.51
N ASN A 60 6.90 16.02 -13.76
CA ASN A 60 5.92 17.09 -13.87
C ASN A 60 4.96 17.18 -12.67
N GLY A 61 5.46 16.97 -11.45
CA GLY A 61 4.67 17.00 -10.21
C GLY A 61 3.88 15.72 -9.92
N LEU A 62 4.00 14.69 -10.76
CA LEU A 62 3.34 13.41 -10.52
C LEU A 62 4.12 12.56 -9.50
N ILE A 63 3.44 12.14 -8.45
CA ILE A 63 3.97 11.17 -7.50
C ILE A 63 3.75 9.77 -8.09
N GLU A 64 4.76 9.26 -8.78
CA GLU A 64 4.74 7.94 -9.42
C GLU A 64 6.09 7.22 -9.24
N SER A 65 6.04 5.89 -9.18
CA SER A 65 7.21 5.03 -9.00
C SER A 65 7.57 4.30 -10.29
N ALA A 66 8.80 3.82 -10.37
CA ALA A 66 9.23 2.96 -11.48
C ALA A 66 8.64 1.55 -11.37
N LEU A 67 8.44 0.93 -12.52
CA LEU A 67 8.27 -0.51 -12.69
C LEU A 67 9.57 -1.05 -13.33
N THR A 68 10.31 -1.88 -12.60
CA THR A 68 11.67 -2.28 -12.99
C THR A 68 11.79 -3.80 -13.06
N PRO A 69 12.26 -4.37 -14.18
CA PRO A 69 12.67 -5.77 -14.21
C PRO A 69 13.84 -6.02 -13.25
N ILE A 70 13.78 -7.12 -12.49
CA ILE A 70 14.80 -7.53 -11.52
C ILE A 70 15.32 -8.96 -11.81
N PRO A 71 15.99 -9.16 -12.95
CA PRO A 71 16.37 -10.49 -13.40
C PRO A 71 17.43 -11.16 -12.54
N LYS A 72 18.36 -10.41 -11.93
CA LYS A 72 19.38 -10.98 -11.05
C LYS A 72 18.78 -11.47 -9.73
N MET A 73 17.81 -10.71 -9.19
CA MET A 73 17.04 -11.16 -8.04
C MET A 73 16.24 -12.42 -8.38
N GLN A 74 15.58 -12.47 -9.53
CA GLN A 74 14.85 -13.66 -9.98
C GLN A 74 15.77 -14.88 -10.11
N GLU A 75 16.94 -14.71 -10.72
CA GLU A 75 17.94 -15.77 -10.84
C GLU A 75 18.40 -16.28 -9.47
N PHE A 76 18.72 -15.37 -8.55
CA PHE A 76 19.09 -15.71 -7.19
C PHE A 76 18.00 -16.52 -6.48
N LEU A 77 16.75 -16.08 -6.55
CA LEU A 77 15.62 -16.76 -5.94
C LEU A 77 15.43 -18.18 -6.51
N ASN A 78 15.53 -18.33 -7.83
CA ASN A 78 15.40 -19.61 -8.50
C ASN A 78 16.52 -20.60 -8.11
N GLN A 79 17.73 -20.11 -7.94
CA GLN A 79 18.88 -20.94 -7.53
C GLN A 79 18.82 -21.34 -6.06
N THR A 80 18.32 -20.45 -5.20
CA THR A 80 18.35 -20.64 -3.74
C THR A 80 17.18 -21.49 -3.25
N TYR A 81 15.98 -21.30 -3.80
CA TYR A 81 14.76 -21.87 -3.20
C TYR A 81 14.18 -23.05 -4.00
N GLY A 82 14.72 -23.36 -5.15
CA GLY A 82 14.43 -24.60 -5.92
C GLY A 82 13.08 -24.63 -6.65
N ASP A 83 12.19 -23.69 -6.40
CA ASP A 83 10.92 -23.56 -7.12
C ASP A 83 11.04 -22.38 -8.12
N PRO A 84 11.36 -22.62 -9.40
CA PRO A 84 11.68 -21.53 -10.32
C PRO A 84 10.46 -20.67 -10.62
N ILE A 85 10.63 -19.36 -10.49
CA ILE A 85 9.67 -18.35 -10.97
C ILE A 85 9.70 -18.39 -12.50
N GLN A 86 8.65 -18.92 -13.10
CA GLN A 86 8.47 -18.91 -14.55
C GLN A 86 8.03 -17.53 -15.02
N GLY A 87 8.45 -17.11 -16.20
CA GLY A 87 8.14 -15.77 -16.72
C GLY A 87 9.11 -14.69 -16.23
N ARG A 88 8.64 -13.47 -16.05
CA ARG A 88 9.46 -12.31 -15.68
C ARG A 88 9.07 -11.76 -14.32
N LEU A 89 10.05 -11.48 -13.47
CA LEU A 89 9.85 -10.82 -12.19
C LEU A 89 10.18 -9.32 -12.30
N LEU A 90 9.24 -8.48 -11.91
CA LEU A 90 9.34 -7.03 -11.88
C LEU A 90 9.09 -6.51 -10.46
N LEU A 91 9.71 -5.38 -10.14
CA LEU A 91 9.52 -4.65 -8.90
C LEU A 91 8.80 -3.33 -9.16
N LYS A 92 7.62 -3.15 -8.59
CA LYS A 92 6.94 -1.86 -8.53
C LYS A 92 7.46 -1.09 -7.31
N GLN A 93 8.20 -0.01 -7.54
CA GLN A 93 9.01 0.65 -6.52
C GLN A 93 8.27 1.76 -5.76
N ASP A 94 7.08 1.51 -5.22
CA ASP A 94 6.40 2.49 -4.36
C ASP A 94 7.18 2.79 -3.07
N SER A 95 8.16 1.95 -2.74
CA SER A 95 9.18 2.22 -1.74
C SER A 95 10.00 3.48 -2.00
N HIS A 96 10.02 3.99 -3.24
CA HIS A 96 10.80 5.15 -3.68
C HIS A 96 9.93 6.33 -4.13
N LEU A 97 8.62 6.30 -3.85
CA LEU A 97 7.74 7.43 -4.17
C LEU A 97 8.27 8.72 -3.54
N ALA A 98 8.19 9.79 -4.30
CA ALA A 98 8.53 11.13 -3.82
C ALA A 98 7.73 11.50 -2.56
N VAL A 99 8.18 12.46 -1.82
CA VAL A 99 7.59 13.03 -0.61
C VAL A 99 7.66 12.10 0.60
N ALA A 100 7.12 10.88 0.53
CA ALA A 100 6.96 10.01 1.69
C ALA A 100 7.70 8.66 1.60
N GLY A 101 8.45 8.40 0.53
CA GLY A 101 9.30 7.21 0.38
C GLY A 101 8.56 5.88 0.58
N SER A 102 7.26 5.87 0.32
CA SER A 102 6.41 4.70 0.53
C SER A 102 5.11 4.81 -0.26
N VAL A 103 4.43 3.67 -0.46
CA VAL A 103 3.11 3.59 -1.06
C VAL A 103 2.07 4.53 -0.41
N LYS A 104 2.31 4.95 0.83
CA LYS A 104 1.41 5.86 1.55
C LYS A 104 1.34 7.26 0.91
N ALA A 105 2.34 7.62 0.11
CA ALA A 105 2.27 8.81 -0.73
C ALA A 105 1.09 8.79 -1.73
N ARG A 106 0.61 7.63 -2.15
CA ARG A 106 -0.55 7.55 -3.05
C ARG A 106 -1.85 7.93 -2.35
N GLY A 107 -2.25 7.15 -1.33
CA GLY A 107 -3.52 7.38 -0.64
C GLY A 107 -3.47 8.53 0.35
N GLY A 108 -2.42 8.59 1.20
CA GLY A 108 -2.31 9.61 2.25
C GLY A 108 -2.24 11.03 1.70
N ILE A 109 -1.42 11.25 0.65
CA ILE A 109 -1.36 12.57 0.01
C ILE A 109 -2.67 12.87 -0.71
N TYR A 110 -3.24 11.91 -1.45
CA TYR A 110 -4.52 12.12 -2.14
C TYR A 110 -5.64 12.53 -1.17
N GLU A 111 -5.74 11.90 0.01
CA GLU A 111 -6.72 12.26 1.04
C GLU A 111 -6.60 13.73 1.43
N VAL A 112 -5.36 14.18 1.69
CA VAL A 112 -5.07 15.59 2.03
C VAL A 112 -5.44 16.51 0.87
N LEU A 113 -5.03 16.17 -0.36
CA LEU A 113 -5.31 16.99 -1.54
C LEU A 113 -6.81 17.09 -1.84
N LYS A 114 -7.56 16.00 -1.68
CA LYS A 114 -9.02 16.00 -1.84
C LYS A 114 -9.69 16.95 -0.84
N HIS A 115 -9.33 16.86 0.43
CA HIS A 115 -9.84 17.76 1.46
C HIS A 115 -9.43 19.22 1.20
N THR A 116 -8.21 19.45 0.74
CA THR A 116 -7.71 20.78 0.37
C THR A 116 -8.48 21.37 -0.80
N GLU A 117 -8.75 20.58 -1.85
CA GLU A 117 -9.56 21.02 -2.99
C GLU A 117 -10.96 21.44 -2.56
N ASP A 118 -11.62 20.62 -1.72
CA ASP A 118 -12.96 20.90 -1.23
C ASP A 118 -13.03 22.24 -0.46
N LEU A 119 -12.11 22.43 0.48
CA LEU A 119 -12.05 23.70 1.24
C LEU A 119 -11.73 24.90 0.35
N ALA A 120 -10.79 24.74 -0.59
CA ALA A 120 -10.39 25.84 -1.46
C ALA A 120 -11.50 26.24 -2.44
N LEU A 121 -12.24 25.29 -2.98
CA LEU A 121 -13.42 25.54 -3.84
C LEU A 121 -14.54 26.19 -3.05
N GLU A 122 -14.85 25.69 -1.85
CA GLU A 122 -15.88 26.27 -0.96
C GLU A 122 -15.56 27.72 -0.57
N ALA A 123 -14.28 28.01 -0.32
CA ALA A 123 -13.82 29.34 0.03
C ALA A 123 -13.64 30.27 -1.20
N GLY A 124 -13.79 29.77 -2.42
CA GLY A 124 -13.57 30.53 -3.64
C GLY A 124 -12.10 30.92 -3.91
N LEU A 125 -11.16 30.20 -3.31
CA LEU A 125 -9.72 30.42 -3.54
C LEU A 125 -9.28 29.94 -4.92
N ILE A 126 -9.90 28.89 -5.43
CA ILE A 126 -9.69 28.30 -6.76
C ILE A 126 -11.00 27.90 -7.40
N THR A 127 -10.93 27.67 -8.71
CA THR A 127 -11.90 26.89 -9.49
C THR A 127 -11.21 25.62 -10.04
N LEU A 128 -11.97 24.71 -10.64
CA LEU A 128 -11.37 23.48 -11.24
C LEU A 128 -10.47 23.75 -12.45
N GLU A 129 -10.58 24.92 -13.06
CA GLU A 129 -9.81 25.36 -14.23
C GLU A 129 -8.55 26.15 -13.85
N ASP A 130 -8.37 26.46 -12.58
CA ASP A 130 -7.22 27.25 -12.14
C ASP A 130 -5.91 26.42 -12.11
N ASP A 131 -4.78 27.14 -12.20
CA ASP A 131 -3.47 26.57 -11.87
C ASP A 131 -3.35 26.45 -10.35
N TYR A 132 -3.33 25.20 -9.86
CA TYR A 132 -3.28 24.91 -8.43
C TYR A 132 -1.94 25.28 -7.75
N SER A 133 -0.93 25.74 -8.49
CA SER A 133 0.26 26.34 -7.87
C SER A 133 -0.07 27.57 -7.02
N LYS A 134 -1.25 28.19 -7.20
CA LYS A 134 -1.79 29.25 -6.32
C LYS A 134 -1.93 28.78 -4.86
N LEU A 135 -2.23 27.52 -4.63
CA LEU A 135 -2.38 26.97 -3.28
C LEU A 135 -1.05 26.91 -2.49
N ALA A 136 0.09 27.12 -3.15
CA ALA A 136 1.40 27.19 -2.51
C ALA A 136 1.85 28.64 -2.18
N THR A 137 0.95 29.63 -2.22
CA THR A 137 1.24 31.03 -1.83
C THR A 137 1.09 31.19 -0.32
N ASP A 138 1.71 32.24 0.23
CA ASP A 138 1.61 32.56 1.67
C ASP A 138 0.17 32.85 2.09
N GLU A 139 -0.61 33.51 1.23
CA GLU A 139 -2.04 33.78 1.47
C GLU A 139 -2.85 32.48 1.60
N SER A 140 -2.62 31.51 0.71
CA SER A 140 -3.27 30.21 0.78
C SER A 140 -2.86 29.45 2.04
N ARG A 141 -1.57 29.48 2.38
CA ARG A 141 -1.03 28.85 3.60
C ARG A 141 -1.64 29.47 4.87
N GLU A 142 -1.81 30.80 4.91
CA GLU A 142 -2.47 31.49 6.03
C GLU A 142 -3.95 31.06 6.14
N PHE A 143 -4.65 30.89 5.03
CA PHE A 143 -6.01 30.34 5.04
C PHE A 143 -6.05 28.93 5.64
N PHE A 144 -5.20 28.01 5.15
CA PHE A 144 -5.20 26.62 5.62
C PHE A 144 -4.67 26.47 7.04
N SER A 145 -3.87 27.38 7.56
CA SER A 145 -3.38 27.36 8.95
C SER A 145 -4.47 27.45 10.01
N GLN A 146 -5.68 27.84 9.60
CA GLN A 146 -6.85 27.88 10.47
C GLN A 146 -7.52 26.50 10.64
N TYR A 147 -7.08 25.50 9.88
CA TYR A 147 -7.63 24.14 9.88
C TYR A 147 -6.58 23.16 10.39
N THR A 148 -7.06 22.08 10.99
CA THR A 148 -6.21 21.03 11.57
C THR A 148 -6.44 19.72 10.85
N ILE A 149 -5.37 19.05 10.42
CA ILE A 149 -5.42 17.66 9.95
C ILE A 149 -4.86 16.76 11.05
N GLN A 150 -5.60 15.69 11.38
CA GLN A 150 -5.19 14.72 12.38
C GLN A 150 -5.20 13.30 11.81
N VAL A 151 -4.27 12.48 12.27
CA VAL A 151 -4.22 11.05 11.93
C VAL A 151 -3.59 10.21 13.04
N GLY A 152 -4.15 9.03 13.28
CA GLY A 152 -3.53 8.02 14.15
C GLY A 152 -2.65 7.06 13.32
N SER A 153 -1.32 7.20 13.39
CA SER A 153 -0.43 6.32 12.65
C SER A 153 1.00 6.33 13.18
N THR A 154 1.53 5.17 13.53
CA THR A 154 2.94 4.96 13.94
C THR A 154 3.88 4.74 12.76
N GLY A 155 3.35 4.69 11.53
CA GLY A 155 4.08 4.28 10.34
C GLY A 155 4.12 5.31 9.21
N ASN A 156 4.36 4.82 8.01
CA ASN A 156 4.52 5.63 6.80
C ASN A 156 3.26 6.43 6.41
N LEU A 157 2.07 6.08 6.92
CA LEU A 157 0.86 6.86 6.67
C LEU A 157 0.91 8.20 7.40
N GLY A 158 1.33 8.19 8.68
CA GLY A 158 1.56 9.42 9.44
C GLY A 158 2.58 10.33 8.77
N LEU A 159 3.69 9.76 8.24
CA LEU A 159 4.68 10.53 7.47
C LEU A 159 4.05 11.15 6.22
N SER A 160 3.32 10.36 5.44
CA SER A 160 2.71 10.83 4.19
C SER A 160 1.72 11.97 4.41
N ILE A 161 0.78 11.78 5.34
CA ILE A 161 -0.23 12.79 5.68
C ILE A 161 0.42 14.00 6.34
N GLY A 162 1.33 13.78 7.30
CA GLY A 162 2.00 14.84 8.04
C GLY A 162 2.77 15.79 7.13
N ILE A 163 3.63 15.25 6.25
CA ILE A 163 4.46 16.05 5.34
C ILE A 163 3.59 16.81 4.33
N ALA A 164 2.60 16.11 3.72
CA ALA A 164 1.73 16.75 2.73
C ALA A 164 0.87 17.86 3.34
N SER A 165 0.28 17.62 4.51
CA SER A 165 -0.56 18.61 5.21
C SER A 165 0.23 19.84 5.65
N ALA A 166 1.46 19.64 6.15
CA ALA A 166 2.35 20.75 6.51
C ALA A 166 2.75 21.58 5.29
N ALA A 167 2.95 20.95 4.12
CA ALA A 167 3.25 21.66 2.88
C ALA A 167 2.09 22.55 2.41
N VAL A 168 0.84 22.11 2.59
CA VAL A 168 -0.36 22.93 2.32
C VAL A 168 -0.45 24.11 3.28
N GLY A 169 -0.01 23.94 4.52
CA GLY A 169 -0.06 24.98 5.56
C GLY A 169 -1.00 24.69 6.73
N TYR A 170 -1.57 23.48 6.80
CA TYR A 170 -2.41 23.05 7.93
C TYR A 170 -1.64 22.99 9.26
N GLU A 171 -2.36 23.18 10.37
CA GLU A 171 -1.92 22.59 11.63
C GLU A 171 -2.04 21.06 11.53
N VAL A 172 -0.99 20.34 11.94
CA VAL A 172 -0.96 18.88 11.76
C VAL A 172 -0.66 18.19 13.08
N ILE A 173 -1.48 17.18 13.42
CA ILE A 173 -1.30 16.36 14.60
C ILE A 173 -1.23 14.89 14.18
N VAL A 174 -0.13 14.22 14.50
CA VAL A 174 0.02 12.78 14.30
C VAL A 174 0.07 12.08 15.66
N HIS A 175 -0.91 11.23 15.90
CA HIS A 175 -0.99 10.41 17.10
C HIS A 175 -0.19 9.13 16.90
N MET A 176 0.79 8.87 17.75
CA MET A 176 1.70 7.73 17.67
C MET A 176 1.80 6.99 19.00
N SER A 177 2.06 5.69 18.97
CA SER A 177 2.46 4.97 20.18
C SER A 177 3.91 5.34 20.56
N ALA A 178 4.23 5.26 21.84
CA ALA A 178 5.55 5.62 22.36
C ALA A 178 6.68 4.75 21.78
N ASP A 179 6.38 3.48 21.44
CA ASP A 179 7.31 2.53 20.82
C ASP A 179 7.52 2.74 19.30
N ALA A 180 6.83 3.72 18.69
CA ALA A 180 7.07 4.06 17.30
C ALA A 180 8.52 4.50 17.07
N LYS A 181 9.09 4.14 15.92
CA LYS A 181 10.50 4.41 15.57
C LYS A 181 10.84 5.89 15.68
N GLN A 182 11.89 6.21 16.44
CA GLN A 182 12.27 7.59 16.77
C GLN A 182 12.50 8.45 15.52
N TRP A 183 13.18 7.90 14.50
CA TRP A 183 13.45 8.65 13.28
C TRP A 183 12.17 9.12 12.54
N LYS A 184 11.06 8.37 12.64
CA LYS A 184 9.77 8.79 12.06
C LYS A 184 9.18 9.99 12.81
N LYS A 185 9.28 9.97 14.14
CA LYS A 185 8.85 11.09 15.00
C LYS A 185 9.64 12.36 14.70
N ASP A 186 10.96 12.22 14.60
CA ASP A 186 11.88 13.34 14.35
C ASP A 186 11.67 13.93 12.95
N MET A 187 11.44 13.09 11.95
CA MET A 187 11.11 13.53 10.60
C MET A 187 9.80 14.33 10.57
N LEU A 188 8.76 13.88 11.24
CA LEU A 188 7.49 14.63 11.33
C LEU A 188 7.71 15.99 12.02
N ARG A 189 8.41 16.01 13.14
CA ARG A 189 8.74 17.25 13.87
C ARG A 189 9.55 18.23 13.03
N SER A 190 10.48 17.74 12.21
CA SER A 190 11.29 18.59 11.33
C SER A 190 10.45 19.30 10.26
N HIS A 191 9.26 18.76 9.94
CA HIS A 191 8.28 19.39 9.04
C HIS A 191 7.22 20.25 9.78
N GLY A 192 7.42 20.51 11.08
CA GLY A 192 6.49 21.31 11.88
C GLY A 192 5.24 20.55 12.35
N VAL A 193 5.22 19.24 12.21
CA VAL A 193 4.11 18.38 12.64
C VAL A 193 4.15 18.16 14.15
N LYS A 194 3.03 18.32 14.83
CA LYS A 194 2.87 17.97 16.24
C LYS A 194 2.71 16.46 16.37
N VAL A 195 3.69 15.80 17.00
CA VAL A 195 3.63 14.37 17.32
C VAL A 195 3.14 14.21 18.76
N VAL A 196 2.01 13.54 18.94
CA VAL A 196 1.45 13.19 20.25
C VAL A 196 1.73 11.72 20.51
N GLU A 197 2.48 11.43 21.57
CA GLU A 197 2.91 10.08 21.94
C GLU A 197 2.07 9.53 23.08
N TYR A 198 1.75 8.24 23.01
CA TYR A 198 0.94 7.54 24.01
C TYR A 198 1.68 6.32 24.54
N GLU A 199 1.88 6.26 25.86
CA GLU A 199 2.54 5.15 26.56
C GLU A 199 1.59 3.99 26.85
N SER A 200 0.28 4.25 26.88
CA SER A 200 -0.78 3.26 27.13
C SER A 200 -1.62 3.02 25.87
N ASP A 201 -2.79 2.42 25.99
CA ASP A 201 -3.63 2.00 24.87
C ASP A 201 -3.73 3.01 23.72
N TYR A 202 -2.88 2.82 22.73
CA TYR A 202 -2.83 3.63 21.50
C TYR A 202 -4.18 3.69 20.77
N SER A 203 -4.93 2.59 20.81
CA SER A 203 -6.23 2.50 20.13
C SER A 203 -7.26 3.41 20.80
N GLU A 204 -7.25 3.48 22.13
CA GLU A 204 -8.11 4.40 22.88
C GLU A 204 -7.72 5.86 22.65
N ALA A 205 -6.42 6.13 22.64
CA ALA A 205 -5.90 7.46 22.38
C ALA A 205 -6.31 7.99 20.98
N VAL A 206 -6.16 7.16 19.96
CA VAL A 206 -6.62 7.48 18.58
C VAL A 206 -8.12 7.73 18.53
N LYS A 207 -8.91 6.92 19.25
CA LYS A 207 -10.36 7.10 19.36
C LYS A 207 -10.72 8.43 20.02
N ASN A 208 -9.99 8.82 21.05
CA ASN A 208 -10.20 10.11 21.73
C ASN A 208 -9.80 11.29 20.83
N GLY A 209 -8.65 11.22 20.15
CA GLY A 209 -8.23 12.23 19.18
C GLY A 209 -9.25 12.41 18.04
N ARG A 210 -9.82 11.30 17.53
CA ARG A 210 -10.92 11.35 16.55
C ARG A 210 -12.14 12.06 17.09
N LYS A 211 -12.58 11.71 18.30
CA LYS A 211 -13.74 12.35 18.94
C LYS A 211 -13.54 13.85 19.14
N GLU A 212 -12.34 14.27 19.53
CA GLU A 212 -11.99 15.68 19.67
C GLU A 212 -12.00 16.39 18.31
N SER A 213 -11.47 15.77 17.28
CA SER A 213 -11.50 16.27 15.92
C SER A 213 -12.92 16.44 15.41
N ASP A 214 -13.77 15.44 15.58
CA ASP A 214 -15.18 15.44 15.12
C ASP A 214 -16.01 16.55 15.82
N ALA A 215 -15.59 16.99 17.00
CA ALA A 215 -16.22 18.08 17.73
C ALA A 215 -15.78 19.48 17.23
N ASN A 216 -14.75 19.58 16.40
CA ASN A 216 -14.21 20.81 15.86
C ASN A 216 -14.43 20.89 14.34
N PRO A 217 -15.29 21.80 13.83
CA PRO A 217 -15.60 21.91 12.41
C PRO A 217 -14.39 22.32 11.53
N LYS A 218 -13.31 22.82 12.16
CA LYS A 218 -12.06 23.15 11.48
C LYS A 218 -11.01 22.01 11.58
N SER A 219 -11.38 20.86 12.10
CA SER A 219 -10.50 19.72 12.22
C SER A 219 -10.99 18.54 11.37
N TYR A 220 -10.07 17.91 10.66
CA TYR A 220 -10.32 16.73 9.85
C TYR A 220 -9.46 15.58 10.34
N PHE A 221 -10.11 14.50 10.78
CA PHE A 221 -9.41 13.28 11.19
C PHE A 221 -9.40 12.26 10.04
N VAL A 222 -8.22 11.93 9.56
CA VAL A 222 -8.08 10.93 8.50
C VAL A 222 -8.38 9.53 9.03
N ASP A 223 -9.46 8.93 8.53
CA ASP A 223 -9.85 7.56 8.87
C ASP A 223 -9.07 6.55 8.02
N ASP A 224 -8.04 5.97 8.60
CA ASP A 224 -7.19 4.98 7.92
C ASP A 224 -7.86 3.61 7.73
N GLU A 225 -9.04 3.39 8.31
CA GLU A 225 -9.78 2.13 8.22
C GLU A 225 -10.84 2.12 7.11
N ASN A 226 -11.55 3.23 6.93
CA ASN A 226 -12.76 3.27 6.12
C ASN A 226 -12.76 4.37 5.06
N SER A 227 -11.70 5.18 4.94
CA SER A 227 -11.66 6.27 3.97
C SER A 227 -11.74 5.78 2.52
N LYS A 228 -12.80 6.18 1.81
CA LYS A 228 -12.93 6.02 0.36
C LYS A 228 -11.84 6.83 -0.37
N ASN A 229 -11.48 8.01 0.13
CA ASN A 229 -10.48 8.88 -0.49
C ASN A 229 -9.08 8.25 -0.45
N LEU A 230 -8.62 7.76 0.73
CA LEU A 230 -7.36 7.00 0.81
C LEU A 230 -7.31 5.90 -0.26
N PHE A 231 -8.41 5.19 -0.39
CA PHE A 231 -8.55 4.09 -1.31
C PHE A 231 -8.49 4.55 -2.77
N MET A 232 -9.13 5.66 -3.14
CA MET A 232 -9.07 6.23 -4.50
C MET A 232 -7.64 6.62 -4.88
N GLY A 233 -6.88 7.24 -3.98
CA GLY A 233 -5.49 7.59 -4.22
C GLY A 233 -4.60 6.37 -4.52
N TYR A 234 -4.89 5.21 -3.92
CA TYR A 234 -4.21 3.96 -4.28
C TYR A 234 -4.70 3.40 -5.61
N ALA A 235 -5.98 3.50 -5.92
CA ALA A 235 -6.57 2.90 -7.12
C ALA A 235 -6.01 3.47 -8.43
N VAL A 236 -5.64 4.76 -8.45
CA VAL A 236 -4.99 5.40 -9.61
C VAL A 236 -3.69 4.69 -10.03
N ALA A 237 -3.00 4.05 -9.09
CA ALA A 237 -1.76 3.33 -9.41
C ALA A 237 -1.96 2.18 -10.40
N ALA A 238 -3.09 1.50 -10.36
CA ALA A 238 -3.40 0.42 -11.30
C ALA A 238 -3.52 0.92 -12.74
N LYS A 239 -4.22 2.04 -12.92
CA LYS A 239 -4.36 2.69 -14.24
C LYS A 239 -3.00 3.08 -14.81
N ARG A 240 -2.12 3.66 -13.99
CA ARG A 240 -0.77 4.06 -14.40
C ARG A 240 0.18 2.88 -14.63
N LEU A 241 -0.04 1.77 -13.92
CA LEU A 241 0.73 0.54 -14.13
C LEU A 241 0.56 -0.01 -15.54
N ILE A 242 -0.62 0.11 -16.13
CA ILE A 242 -0.89 -0.33 -17.51
C ILE A 242 0.06 0.37 -18.48
N GLY A 243 0.13 1.70 -18.43
CA GLY A 243 1.06 2.47 -19.28
C GLY A 243 2.52 2.08 -19.05
N GLN A 244 2.93 1.82 -17.80
CA GLN A 244 4.29 1.38 -17.50
C GLN A 244 4.60 -0.02 -18.05
N MET A 245 3.62 -0.93 -18.05
CA MET A 245 3.79 -2.24 -18.68
C MET A 245 3.91 -2.11 -20.19
N GLU A 246 3.11 -1.26 -20.82
CA GLU A 246 3.20 -0.97 -22.26
C GLU A 246 4.57 -0.39 -22.65
N GLU A 247 5.12 0.53 -21.85
CA GLU A 247 6.48 1.08 -22.03
C GLU A 247 7.55 -0.02 -22.00
N LEU A 248 7.33 -1.08 -21.22
CA LEU A 248 8.21 -2.26 -21.16
C LEU A 248 7.89 -3.33 -22.24
N GLY A 249 6.98 -3.02 -23.17
CA GLY A 249 6.53 -3.95 -24.21
C GLY A 249 5.71 -5.13 -23.66
N ILE A 250 5.06 -4.95 -22.50
CA ILE A 250 4.23 -5.95 -21.87
C ILE A 250 2.76 -5.61 -22.14
N GLN A 251 2.10 -6.46 -22.91
CA GLN A 251 0.66 -6.37 -23.11
C GLN A 251 -0.03 -7.54 -22.41
N VAL A 252 -0.78 -7.25 -21.37
CA VAL A 252 -1.59 -8.25 -20.67
C VAL A 252 -2.79 -8.64 -21.54
N MET A 253 -2.87 -9.88 -21.92
CA MET A 253 -3.90 -10.43 -22.80
C MET A 253 -4.08 -11.93 -22.51
N LYS A 254 -4.96 -12.61 -23.27
CA LYS A 254 -5.23 -14.05 -23.11
C LYS A 254 -4.01 -14.96 -23.06
N SER A 255 -2.89 -14.55 -23.66
CA SER A 255 -1.63 -15.30 -23.69
C SER A 255 -0.58 -14.84 -22.68
N ILE A 256 -0.72 -13.65 -22.13
CA ILE A 256 0.22 -13.08 -21.15
C ILE A 256 -0.59 -12.61 -19.94
N HIS A 257 -0.38 -13.27 -18.81
CA HIS A 257 -1.05 -12.96 -17.57
C HIS A 257 -0.15 -12.17 -16.63
N CYS A 258 -0.72 -11.26 -15.87
CA CYS A 258 -0.03 -10.52 -14.83
C CYS A 258 -0.40 -11.13 -13.46
N LEU A 259 0.60 -11.66 -12.75
CA LEU A 259 0.46 -12.12 -11.38
C LEU A 259 1.02 -11.03 -10.46
N SER A 260 0.15 -10.24 -9.91
CA SER A 260 0.53 -9.12 -9.04
C SER A 260 0.48 -9.54 -7.58
N ILE A 261 1.56 -9.31 -6.85
CA ILE A 261 1.68 -9.68 -5.46
C ILE A 261 1.81 -8.43 -4.63
N PHE A 262 0.80 -8.23 -3.80
CA PHE A 262 0.67 -7.04 -2.99
C PHE A 262 0.88 -7.33 -1.52
N LEU A 263 1.56 -6.39 -0.87
CA LEU A 263 1.64 -6.36 0.56
C LEU A 263 0.46 -5.59 1.12
N ARG A 264 -0.35 -6.23 1.93
CA ARG A 264 -1.37 -5.52 2.67
C ARG A 264 -0.74 -4.70 3.79
N ARG A 265 -1.11 -3.44 3.90
CA ARG A 265 -0.76 -2.57 5.03
C ARG A 265 -1.96 -2.25 5.91
N ARG A 266 -1.64 -1.83 7.17
CA ARG A 266 -2.57 -1.42 8.23
C ARG A 266 -3.80 -0.72 7.69
N ARG A 267 -4.95 -1.02 8.30
CA ARG A 267 -6.26 -0.36 8.27
C ARG A 267 -6.48 0.63 7.10
N GLY A 268 -7.37 0.33 6.19
CA GLY A 268 -7.75 1.22 5.08
C GLY A 268 -6.87 1.24 3.83
N SER A 269 -5.66 0.71 3.84
CA SER A 269 -4.85 0.60 2.63
C SER A 269 -5.03 -0.73 1.90
N GLY A 270 -6.28 -1.12 1.69
CA GLY A 270 -6.58 -2.14 0.71
C GLY A 270 -6.26 -1.59 -0.65
N ARG A 271 -5.27 -2.15 -1.29
CA ARG A 271 -4.87 -1.74 -2.61
C ARG A 271 -5.85 -2.27 -3.63
N ARG A 272 -6.21 -1.40 -4.51
CA ARG A 272 -6.91 -1.70 -5.73
C ARG A 272 -6.02 -1.52 -6.94
N ASP A 273 -4.93 -2.18 -6.96
CA ASP A 273 -4.16 -2.33 -8.18
C ASP A 273 -4.77 -3.43 -9.09
N VAL A 274 -6.07 -3.70 -8.90
CA VAL A 274 -6.81 -4.80 -9.52
C VAL A 274 -7.83 -4.31 -10.53
N TRP A 275 -7.74 -3.03 -10.93
CA TRP A 275 -8.72 -2.49 -11.86
C TRP A 275 -8.13 -2.32 -13.26
N PRO A 276 -8.07 -3.35 -14.08
CA PRO A 276 -7.75 -3.18 -15.49
C PRO A 276 -9.02 -2.79 -16.24
N GLU A 277 -8.91 -1.79 -17.08
CA GLU A 277 -9.94 -1.47 -18.03
C GLU A 277 -10.12 -2.61 -19.04
N GLY A 278 -11.36 -2.96 -19.34
CA GLY A 278 -11.71 -3.82 -20.46
C GLY A 278 -11.24 -5.27 -20.34
N ASP A 279 -10.66 -5.80 -21.41
CA ASP A 279 -10.32 -7.23 -21.58
C ASP A 279 -9.19 -7.75 -20.68
N MET A 280 -8.53 -6.88 -19.88
CA MET A 280 -7.42 -7.28 -19.00
C MET A 280 -7.90 -7.87 -17.66
N GLY A 281 -9.13 -7.62 -17.23
CA GLY A 281 -9.65 -7.95 -15.90
C GLY A 281 -9.38 -9.38 -15.43
N ASP A 282 -9.70 -10.34 -16.25
CA ASP A 282 -9.55 -11.77 -15.93
C ASP A 282 -8.13 -12.32 -16.20
N HIS A 283 -7.23 -11.48 -16.70
CA HIS A 283 -5.82 -11.83 -16.96
C HIS A 283 -4.86 -11.27 -15.91
N VAL A 284 -5.40 -10.58 -14.90
CA VAL A 284 -4.65 -10.08 -13.74
C VAL A 284 -5.05 -10.86 -12.50
N HIS A 285 -4.09 -11.53 -11.90
CA HIS A 285 -4.28 -12.38 -10.73
C HIS A 285 -3.60 -11.73 -9.52
N VAL A 286 -4.38 -11.40 -8.50
CA VAL A 286 -3.92 -10.65 -7.35
C VAL A 286 -3.83 -11.52 -6.13
N PHE A 287 -2.67 -11.51 -5.49
CA PHE A 287 -2.43 -12.22 -4.23
C PHE A 287 -1.97 -11.24 -3.16
N PHE A 288 -2.45 -11.40 -1.94
CA PHE A 288 -1.90 -10.73 -0.78
C PHE A 288 -0.83 -11.57 -0.11
N VAL A 289 0.04 -10.90 0.66
CA VAL A 289 1.01 -11.57 1.52
C VAL A 289 0.99 -10.92 2.89
N GLU A 290 0.92 -11.75 3.93
CA GLU A 290 0.88 -11.32 5.33
C GLU A 290 1.86 -12.13 6.19
N PRO A 291 2.38 -11.57 7.31
CA PRO A 291 3.21 -12.33 8.25
C PRO A 291 2.40 -13.42 8.96
N THR A 292 3.01 -14.55 9.27
CA THR A 292 2.35 -15.66 9.96
C THR A 292 1.76 -15.29 11.32
N GLN A 293 2.30 -14.28 12.01
CA GLN A 293 1.78 -13.80 13.30
C GLN A 293 0.71 -12.71 13.17
N ALA A 294 0.52 -12.14 11.98
CA ALA A 294 -0.47 -11.08 11.73
C ALA A 294 -1.26 -11.28 10.42
N PRO A 295 -1.78 -12.50 10.14
CA PRO A 295 -2.45 -12.83 8.89
C PRO A 295 -3.95 -12.50 8.96
N CYS A 296 -4.28 -11.23 9.22
CA CYS A 296 -5.65 -10.85 9.56
C CYS A 296 -6.61 -10.87 8.36
N MET A 297 -6.12 -10.61 7.13
CA MET A 297 -6.99 -10.65 5.94
C MET A 297 -7.38 -12.06 5.56
N ILE A 298 -6.39 -12.95 5.45
CA ILE A 298 -6.69 -14.34 5.16
C ILE A 298 -7.63 -14.94 6.22
N LEU A 299 -7.42 -14.60 7.51
CA LEU A 299 -8.31 -15.01 8.58
C LEU A 299 -9.73 -14.48 8.40
N GLY A 300 -9.86 -13.18 8.12
CA GLY A 300 -11.15 -12.53 7.92
C GLY A 300 -11.90 -13.02 6.69
N MET A 301 -11.18 -13.26 5.58
CA MET A 301 -11.75 -13.72 4.32
C MET A 301 -12.07 -15.22 4.33
N ALA A 302 -11.17 -16.06 4.84
CA ALA A 302 -11.37 -17.50 4.91
C ALA A 302 -12.51 -17.90 5.87
N THR A 303 -12.74 -17.12 6.93
CA THR A 303 -13.86 -17.32 7.85
C THR A 303 -15.14 -16.62 7.39
N GLY A 304 -15.06 -15.64 6.50
CA GLY A 304 -16.17 -14.77 6.11
C GLY A 304 -16.57 -13.74 7.19
N LEU A 305 -15.80 -13.66 8.28
CA LEU A 305 -16.10 -12.76 9.42
C LEU A 305 -15.53 -11.34 9.20
N HIS A 306 -14.61 -11.16 8.23
CA HIS A 306 -13.98 -9.87 7.93
C HIS A 306 -13.48 -9.18 9.21
N ASN A 307 -13.91 -7.95 9.48
CA ASN A 307 -13.50 -7.18 10.66
C ASN A 307 -14.16 -7.62 11.98
N GLN A 308 -14.96 -8.68 11.97
CA GLN A 308 -15.54 -9.25 13.20
C GLN A 308 -14.59 -10.23 13.91
N ILE A 309 -13.45 -10.54 13.29
CA ILE A 309 -12.41 -11.40 13.86
C ILE A 309 -11.05 -10.68 13.85
N CYS A 310 -10.20 -10.97 14.84
CA CYS A 310 -8.80 -10.52 14.85
C CYS A 310 -7.86 -11.71 15.09
N VAL A 311 -6.58 -11.50 14.86
CA VAL A 311 -5.58 -12.58 15.00
C VAL A 311 -5.45 -13.07 16.42
N GLN A 312 -5.73 -12.24 17.43
CA GLN A 312 -5.74 -12.62 18.83
C GLN A 312 -6.86 -13.61 19.18
N ASP A 313 -7.99 -13.56 18.45
CA ASP A 313 -9.11 -14.47 18.67
C ASP A 313 -8.75 -15.94 18.34
N VAL A 314 -7.68 -16.14 17.57
CA VAL A 314 -7.13 -17.48 17.24
C VAL A 314 -5.78 -17.76 17.93
N GLY A 315 -5.39 -16.93 18.90
CA GLY A 315 -4.20 -17.14 19.74
C GLY A 315 -2.90 -16.56 19.19
N LEU A 316 -2.93 -15.82 18.07
CA LEU A 316 -1.74 -15.19 17.52
C LEU A 316 -1.43 -13.87 18.24
N THR A 317 -0.15 -13.49 18.26
CA THR A 317 0.32 -12.29 18.97
C THR A 317 0.09 -11.00 18.19
N GLY A 318 0.11 -11.06 16.86
CA GLY A 318 0.14 -9.90 15.99
C GLY A 318 1.52 -9.21 15.92
N LEU A 319 2.54 -9.76 16.62
CA LEU A 319 3.90 -9.22 16.63
C LEU A 319 4.68 -9.76 15.43
N THR A 320 5.29 -8.87 14.67
CA THR A 320 6.10 -9.22 13.49
C THR A 320 7.12 -8.12 13.20
N HIS A 321 8.25 -8.49 12.63
CA HIS A 321 9.26 -7.57 12.11
C HIS A 321 8.78 -6.78 10.88
N ALA A 322 7.73 -7.26 10.21
CA ALA A 322 7.05 -6.52 9.16
C ALA A 322 6.15 -5.41 9.75
N ASP A 323 6.74 -4.35 10.35
CA ASP A 323 6.00 -3.28 11.04
C ASP A 323 4.87 -2.67 10.18
N GLY A 324 5.12 -2.60 8.88
CA GLY A 324 4.14 -2.17 7.89
C GLY A 324 2.95 -3.12 7.69
N LEU A 325 3.05 -4.38 8.11
CA LEU A 325 2.05 -5.43 7.97
C LEU A 325 1.49 -5.90 9.32
N ALA A 326 2.00 -5.39 10.44
CA ALA A 326 1.59 -5.73 11.80
C ALA A 326 0.15 -5.27 12.09
N VAL A 327 -0.85 -6.02 11.61
CA VAL A 327 -2.27 -5.68 11.74
C VAL A 327 -3.04 -6.85 12.34
N GLY A 328 -3.64 -6.63 13.51
CA GLY A 328 -4.41 -7.67 14.19
C GLY A 328 -5.82 -7.87 13.62
N ARG A 329 -6.47 -6.82 13.11
CA ARG A 329 -7.86 -6.86 12.62
C ARG A 329 -7.96 -6.35 11.19
N PRO A 330 -8.64 -7.08 10.27
CA PRO A 330 -8.79 -6.65 8.88
C PRO A 330 -9.74 -5.46 8.75
N SER A 331 -9.57 -4.66 7.70
CA SER A 331 -10.58 -3.67 7.31
C SER A 331 -11.81 -4.37 6.73
N GLY A 332 -12.99 -4.06 7.28
CA GLY A 332 -14.25 -4.59 6.76
C GLY A 332 -14.58 -4.05 5.37
N PHE A 333 -14.23 -2.80 5.09
CA PHE A 333 -14.41 -2.18 3.77
C PHE A 333 -13.55 -2.87 2.71
N VAL A 334 -12.24 -2.99 2.96
CA VAL A 334 -11.31 -3.63 2.03
C VAL A 334 -11.64 -5.11 1.83
N GLY A 335 -11.96 -5.83 2.91
CA GLY A 335 -12.34 -7.23 2.83
C GLY A 335 -13.52 -7.46 1.88
N LYS A 336 -14.58 -6.65 2.00
CA LYS A 336 -15.77 -6.77 1.15
C LYS A 336 -15.48 -6.44 -0.32
N VAL A 337 -14.68 -5.40 -0.56
CA VAL A 337 -14.33 -5.01 -1.91
C VAL A 337 -13.44 -6.05 -2.60
N MET A 338 -12.46 -6.60 -1.86
CA MET A 338 -11.52 -7.57 -2.40
C MET A 338 -12.09 -8.99 -2.45
N GLU A 339 -13.17 -9.28 -1.75
CA GLU A 339 -13.75 -10.62 -1.70
C GLU A 339 -14.03 -11.22 -3.09
N PRO A 340 -14.63 -10.52 -4.06
CA PRO A 340 -14.82 -11.07 -5.40
C PRO A 340 -13.60 -10.95 -6.33
N LEU A 341 -12.55 -10.21 -5.95
CA LEU A 341 -11.45 -9.85 -6.84
C LEU A 341 -10.11 -10.53 -6.51
N LEU A 342 -9.87 -10.79 -5.21
CA LEU A 342 -8.61 -11.37 -4.76
C LEU A 342 -8.49 -12.82 -5.16
N SER A 343 -7.40 -13.19 -5.83
CA SER A 343 -7.13 -14.58 -6.24
C SER A 343 -6.76 -15.46 -5.07
N GLY A 344 -5.99 -14.94 -4.12
CA GLY A 344 -5.58 -15.69 -2.94
C GLY A 344 -4.63 -14.91 -2.03
N GLU A 345 -4.08 -15.60 -1.05
CA GLU A 345 -3.13 -15.04 -0.09
C GLU A 345 -2.04 -16.03 0.29
N PHE A 346 -0.87 -15.49 0.63
CA PHE A 346 0.24 -16.24 1.20
C PHE A 346 0.59 -15.70 2.58
N THR A 347 1.10 -16.56 3.44
CA THR A 347 1.73 -16.11 4.68
C THR A 347 3.22 -16.46 4.67
N LEU A 348 4.04 -15.64 5.36
CA LEU A 348 5.47 -15.87 5.49
C LEU A 348 5.97 -15.61 6.90
N LYS A 349 7.05 -16.28 7.29
CA LYS A 349 7.78 -16.02 8.53
C LYS A 349 8.71 -14.83 8.38
N ASP A 350 8.97 -14.14 9.47
CA ASP A 350 9.74 -12.89 9.50
C ASP A 350 11.18 -13.03 9.01
N GLN A 351 11.80 -14.21 9.13
CA GLN A 351 13.14 -14.47 8.63
C GLN A 351 13.28 -14.17 7.12
N TRP A 352 12.27 -14.53 6.32
CA TRP A 352 12.27 -14.31 4.87
C TRP A 352 12.31 -12.84 4.48
N LEU A 353 11.77 -11.96 5.32
CA LEU A 353 11.78 -10.50 5.08
C LEU A 353 13.22 -9.99 4.93
N TYR A 354 14.11 -10.44 5.82
CA TYR A 354 15.51 -10.01 5.82
C TYR A 354 16.33 -10.72 4.76
N GLU A 355 16.03 -11.99 4.49
CA GLU A 355 16.71 -12.73 3.43
C GLU A 355 16.42 -12.14 2.06
N TYR A 356 15.16 -11.86 1.74
CA TYR A 356 14.78 -11.22 0.48
C TYR A 356 15.31 -9.79 0.38
N MET A 357 15.38 -9.06 1.49
CA MET A 357 15.95 -7.71 1.50
C MET A 357 17.44 -7.73 1.15
N ARG A 358 18.23 -8.60 1.78
CA ARG A 358 19.65 -8.77 1.47
C ARG A 358 19.84 -9.20 0.01
N ALA A 359 19.09 -10.20 -0.44
CA ALA A 359 19.15 -10.67 -1.81
C ALA A 359 18.89 -9.56 -2.83
N LEU A 360 17.84 -8.75 -2.65
CA LEU A 360 17.54 -7.65 -3.55
C LEU A 360 18.64 -6.57 -3.51
N TRP A 361 19.15 -6.25 -2.33
CA TRP A 361 20.23 -5.28 -2.19
C TRP A 361 21.51 -5.76 -2.86
N ASP A 362 21.90 -7.00 -2.64
CA ASP A 362 23.14 -7.55 -3.17
C ASP A 362 23.08 -7.82 -4.69
N THR A 363 21.92 -8.18 -5.22
CA THR A 363 21.77 -8.51 -6.65
C THR A 363 21.43 -7.30 -7.53
N GLU A 364 20.55 -6.41 -7.08
CA GLU A 364 20.02 -5.30 -7.87
C GLU A 364 20.45 -3.92 -7.32
N ASN A 365 21.16 -3.87 -6.19
CA ASN A 365 21.51 -2.63 -5.49
C ASN A 365 20.28 -1.77 -5.14
N ILE A 366 19.17 -2.41 -4.80
CA ILE A 366 17.92 -1.76 -4.41
C ILE A 366 17.61 -2.10 -2.96
N PHE A 367 17.49 -1.07 -2.11
CA PHE A 367 17.02 -1.23 -0.74
C PHE A 367 15.52 -0.97 -0.66
N ILE A 368 14.81 -1.88 0.00
CA ILE A 368 13.42 -1.70 0.43
C ILE A 368 13.29 -2.18 1.89
N GLU A 369 12.35 -1.62 2.65
CA GLU A 369 12.16 -2.03 4.06
C GLU A 369 11.73 -3.50 4.17
N PRO A 370 12.06 -4.22 5.26
CA PRO A 370 11.74 -5.65 5.42
C PRO A 370 10.29 -5.98 5.12
N SER A 371 9.33 -5.18 5.61
CA SER A 371 7.91 -5.37 5.29
C SER A 371 7.62 -5.43 3.79
N SER A 372 8.37 -4.68 2.98
CA SER A 372 8.18 -4.63 1.52
C SER A 372 8.64 -5.90 0.83
N CYS A 373 9.59 -6.60 1.43
CA CYS A 373 10.17 -7.82 0.87
C CYS A 373 9.22 -9.02 0.90
N ALA A 374 8.17 -8.97 1.72
CA ALA A 374 7.14 -10.01 1.73
C ALA A 374 6.52 -10.23 0.34
N ALA A 375 6.57 -9.24 -0.57
CA ALA A 375 6.04 -9.38 -1.93
C ALA A 375 6.73 -10.46 -2.76
N PHE A 376 7.95 -10.87 -2.41
CA PHE A 376 8.66 -11.93 -3.12
C PHE A 376 8.14 -13.33 -2.79
N GLU A 377 7.41 -13.48 -1.69
CA GLU A 377 6.88 -14.78 -1.25
C GLU A 377 5.92 -15.38 -2.27
N GLY A 378 5.04 -14.59 -2.85
CA GLY A 378 4.02 -15.08 -3.76
C GLY A 378 4.58 -15.70 -5.03
N PRO A 379 5.45 -15.04 -5.83
CA PRO A 379 6.06 -15.64 -7.02
C PRO A 379 6.80 -16.93 -6.71
N LEU A 380 7.50 -17.01 -5.57
CA LEU A 380 8.24 -18.18 -5.14
C LEU A 380 7.34 -19.35 -4.75
N LYS A 381 6.21 -19.06 -4.10
CA LYS A 381 5.36 -20.12 -3.52
C LYS A 381 4.12 -20.44 -4.34
N LEU A 382 3.92 -19.74 -5.45
CA LEU A 382 2.77 -19.95 -6.32
C LEU A 382 2.63 -21.43 -6.79
N MET A 383 3.75 -22.10 -7.05
CA MET A 383 3.79 -23.50 -7.48
C MET A 383 4.03 -24.47 -6.31
N ARG A 384 4.16 -24.00 -5.07
CA ARG A 384 4.49 -24.85 -3.92
C ARG A 384 3.28 -25.53 -3.31
N TYR A 385 2.14 -24.85 -3.22
CA TYR A 385 0.94 -25.35 -2.56
C TYR A 385 -0.01 -26.03 -3.55
N ASP A 386 -0.68 -27.10 -3.11
CA ASP A 386 -1.65 -27.83 -3.94
C ASP A 386 -2.80 -26.92 -4.39
N GLU A 387 -3.28 -26.05 -3.49
CA GLU A 387 -4.35 -25.11 -3.75
C GLU A 387 -3.98 -24.11 -4.85
N THR A 388 -2.78 -23.56 -4.82
CA THR A 388 -2.34 -22.61 -5.83
C THR A 388 -2.01 -23.28 -7.16
N ARG A 389 -1.45 -24.51 -7.16
CA ARG A 389 -1.31 -25.31 -8.39
C ARG A 389 -2.66 -25.62 -9.03
N LYS A 390 -3.63 -25.96 -8.20
CA LYS A 390 -5.02 -26.18 -8.68
C LYS A 390 -5.59 -24.90 -9.30
N TYR A 391 -5.39 -23.74 -8.65
CA TYR A 391 -5.79 -22.44 -9.18
C TYR A 391 -5.18 -22.16 -10.56
N ILE A 392 -3.86 -22.34 -10.71
CA ILE A 392 -3.15 -22.18 -11.99
C ILE A 392 -3.78 -23.03 -13.09
N LYS A 393 -4.10 -24.30 -12.78
CA LYS A 393 -4.74 -25.22 -13.72
C LYS A 393 -6.16 -24.79 -14.08
N GLU A 394 -6.99 -24.45 -13.08
CA GLU A 394 -8.40 -24.07 -13.27
C GLU A 394 -8.54 -22.78 -14.09
N HIS A 395 -7.56 -21.87 -14.01
CA HIS A 395 -7.51 -20.65 -14.80
C HIS A 395 -6.77 -20.79 -16.14
N GLY A 396 -6.35 -22.02 -16.51
CA GLY A 396 -5.64 -22.29 -17.76
C GLY A 396 -4.34 -21.54 -17.90
N LEU A 397 -3.57 -21.42 -16.81
CA LEU A 397 -2.31 -20.68 -16.75
C LEU A 397 -1.08 -21.57 -16.95
N GLU A 398 -1.19 -22.90 -16.85
CA GLU A 398 -0.07 -23.83 -16.90
C GLU A 398 0.84 -23.59 -18.11
N ASP A 399 0.26 -23.49 -19.30
CA ASP A 399 0.99 -23.27 -20.56
C ASP A 399 1.39 -21.79 -20.80
N LYS A 400 1.04 -20.89 -19.88
CA LYS A 400 1.26 -19.44 -20.02
C LYS A 400 2.27 -18.90 -19.01
N MET A 401 2.66 -19.68 -18.01
CA MET A 401 3.51 -19.22 -16.91
C MET A 401 4.85 -18.66 -17.40
N GLU A 402 5.47 -19.26 -18.41
CA GLU A 402 6.73 -18.77 -18.99
C GLU A 402 6.59 -17.38 -19.66
N GLN A 403 5.40 -17.03 -20.11
CA GLN A 403 5.10 -15.73 -20.73
C GLN A 403 4.54 -14.73 -19.72
N SER A 404 4.20 -15.19 -18.52
CA SER A 404 3.58 -14.38 -17.49
C SER A 404 4.54 -13.37 -16.86
N VAL A 405 3.97 -12.37 -16.24
CA VAL A 405 4.71 -11.32 -15.53
C VAL A 405 4.31 -11.32 -14.07
N HIS A 406 5.29 -11.42 -13.19
CA HIS A 406 5.10 -11.31 -11.76
C HIS A 406 5.52 -9.92 -11.30
N ILE A 407 4.64 -9.21 -10.59
CA ILE A 407 4.94 -7.88 -10.07
C ILE A 407 4.98 -7.97 -8.54
N ALA A 408 6.18 -7.87 -7.97
CA ALA A 408 6.37 -7.64 -6.55
C ALA A 408 6.21 -6.14 -6.26
N TRP A 409 5.30 -5.79 -5.36
CA TRP A 409 5.01 -4.38 -5.08
C TRP A 409 5.67 -3.93 -3.78
N ALA A 410 6.79 -3.23 -3.88
CA ALA A 410 7.51 -2.69 -2.74
C ALA A 410 6.79 -1.46 -2.16
N THR A 411 6.56 -1.47 -0.84
CA THR A 411 5.66 -0.51 -0.19
C THR A 411 6.35 0.59 0.59
N GLY A 412 7.63 0.46 0.91
CA GLY A 412 8.40 1.46 1.66
C GLY A 412 9.89 1.15 1.73
N GLY A 413 10.69 2.15 2.10
CA GLY A 413 12.12 1.97 2.30
C GLY A 413 12.99 3.20 2.10
N LYS A 414 12.68 4.11 1.16
CA LYS A 414 13.54 5.23 0.79
C LYS A 414 13.93 6.14 1.97
N LEU A 415 13.01 6.38 2.89
CA LEU A 415 13.23 7.28 4.02
C LEU A 415 13.88 6.59 5.25
N VAL A 416 14.15 5.29 5.19
CA VAL A 416 14.86 4.59 6.26
C VAL A 416 16.29 5.12 6.33
N PRO A 417 16.77 5.62 7.51
CA PRO A 417 18.14 6.09 7.69
C PRO A 417 19.18 4.99 7.41
N GLU A 418 20.37 5.40 6.99
CA GLU A 418 21.45 4.49 6.58
C GLU A 418 21.88 3.54 7.70
N ASP A 419 22.02 4.05 8.93
CA ASP A 419 22.34 3.25 10.11
C ASP A 419 21.29 2.16 10.39
N ILE A 420 20.02 2.47 10.21
CA ILE A 420 18.92 1.49 10.34
C ILE A 420 18.93 0.49 9.19
N ARG A 421 19.30 0.90 7.96
CA ARG A 421 19.46 -0.04 6.84
C ARG A 421 20.54 -1.06 7.11
N GLU A 422 21.70 -0.62 7.65
CA GLU A 422 22.80 -1.49 8.06
C GLU A 422 22.38 -2.41 9.21
N GLU A 423 21.61 -1.92 10.19
CA GLU A 423 21.01 -2.76 11.23
C GLU A 423 20.16 -3.89 10.61
N TYR A 424 19.26 -3.53 9.68
CA TYR A 424 18.43 -4.52 8.99
C TYR A 424 19.25 -5.53 8.19
N LYS A 425 20.32 -5.07 7.50
CA LYS A 425 21.21 -5.94 6.74
C LYS A 425 21.87 -7.00 7.61
N ASN A 426 22.20 -6.65 8.84
CA ASN A 426 22.86 -7.51 9.82
C ASN A 426 21.88 -8.26 10.74
N THR A 427 20.57 -8.14 10.52
CA THR A 427 19.56 -8.86 11.28
C THR A 427 19.35 -10.25 10.68
N TYR A 428 19.55 -11.29 11.50
CA TYR A 428 19.27 -12.69 11.17
C TYR A 428 18.27 -13.22 12.19
N LEU A 429 17.23 -13.86 11.71
CA LEU A 429 16.20 -14.50 12.53
C LEU A 429 16.26 -16.00 12.28
N ASP A 430 16.01 -16.80 13.35
CA ASP A 430 16.00 -18.27 13.32
C ASP A 430 14.68 -18.82 12.75
#